data_8ebc5d83a979b1dee2833396e6f2078e
#
_entry.id   8ebc5d83a979b1dee2833396e6f2078e
#
_cell.length_a   1.000
_cell.length_b   1.000
_cell.length_c   1.000
_cell.angle_alpha   90.00
_cell.angle_beta   90.00
_cell.angle_gamma   90.00
#
_symmetry.space_group_name_H-M   'P 1'
#
loop_
_entity.id
_entity.type
_entity.pdbx_description
1 polymer ?
#
loop_
_entity_poly.entity_id
_entity_poly.type
_entity_poly.pdbx_seq_one_letter_code
_entity_poly.pdbx_strand_id
1 'polypeptide(L)'
;LRNVRGHAPDPNLFPDFDDNLREAFSRETELFFDSQLREDRPVIDLLRANYTFVNERLARHYGIPGVYGSHFRRVTQTDENRIGLLGQGSILTVTSYAHRTSPVVRGKWLLENLLGAPPPPPPPNVPALKDEGEGGKPASVRERMEQHRRNPVCSTCHSRMDPLGFALENFDAIGRWRATDETGKPVDTSGTLPDGTAFRGPAEFRKALLSKQGDFVNTVVEKLLTYALGRGLESYDMPVVRSIARSAAAHDGRWSAIIDGIVTSVPFTMRTIPAAAPTAVPVPAATAAKVAQP
;
A
#
# COMPACT_ATOMS: atom_id res chain seq x y z
N LEU A 1 7.11 5.59 -1.80
CA LEU A 1 7.79 6.71 -1.13
C LEU A 1 7.62 8.07 -1.85
N ARG A 2 7.28 8.10 -3.15
CA ARG A 2 7.10 9.38 -3.88
C ARG A 2 6.17 10.34 -3.15
N ASN A 3 5.08 9.81 -2.59
CA ASN A 3 4.06 10.60 -1.92
C ASN A 3 4.48 11.10 -0.53
N VAL A 4 5.51 10.53 0.11
CA VAL A 4 6.00 10.98 1.42
C VAL A 4 6.49 12.42 1.36
N ARG A 5 7.18 12.80 0.27
CA ARG A 5 7.73 14.15 0.09
C ARG A 5 6.65 15.23 -0.03
N GLY A 6 5.53 14.90 -0.65
CA GLY A 6 4.41 15.84 -0.85
C GLY A 6 3.31 15.75 0.22
N HIS A 7 3.38 14.79 1.13
CA HIS A 7 2.37 14.66 2.18
C HIS A 7 2.62 15.66 3.30
N ALA A 8 1.64 16.48 3.62
CA ALA A 8 1.73 17.55 4.61
C ALA A 8 0.67 17.35 5.70
N PRO A 9 0.98 16.64 6.80
CA PRO A 9 0.12 16.61 7.98
C PRO A 9 -0.13 18.02 8.52
N ASP A 10 -1.32 18.23 9.08
CA ASP A 10 -1.71 19.52 9.66
C ASP A 10 -0.81 19.87 10.86
N PRO A 11 -0.05 20.97 10.81
CA PRO A 11 0.91 21.32 11.86
C PRO A 11 0.24 21.64 13.20
N ASN A 12 -1.04 22.03 13.21
CA ASN A 12 -1.78 22.26 14.45
C ASN A 12 -2.14 20.97 15.18
N LEU A 13 -2.40 19.89 14.42
CA LEU A 13 -2.74 18.57 14.96
C LEU A 13 -1.48 17.73 15.21
N PHE A 14 -0.46 17.91 14.38
CA PHE A 14 0.78 17.14 14.40
C PHE A 14 2.02 18.06 14.48
N PRO A 15 2.16 18.85 15.54
CA PRO A 15 3.25 19.84 15.66
C PRO A 15 4.66 19.21 15.67
N ASP A 16 4.73 17.93 16.00
CA ASP A 16 5.99 17.17 15.98
C ASP A 16 6.36 16.64 14.58
N PHE A 17 5.53 16.85 13.55
CA PHE A 17 5.87 16.43 12.20
C PHE A 17 6.63 17.53 11.47
N ASP A 18 7.89 17.28 11.19
CA ASP A 18 8.79 18.18 10.50
C ASP A 18 9.46 17.51 9.28
N ASP A 19 10.23 18.27 8.50
CA ASP A 19 10.95 17.76 7.34
C ASP A 19 12.01 16.72 7.73
N ASN A 20 12.61 16.84 8.92
CA ASN A 20 13.56 15.84 9.39
C ASN A 20 12.89 14.49 9.65
N LEU A 21 11.67 14.49 10.21
CA LEU A 21 10.90 13.26 10.39
C LEU A 21 10.44 12.68 9.05
N ARG A 22 9.99 13.53 8.12
CA ARG A 22 9.61 13.13 6.76
C ARG A 22 10.76 12.45 6.04
N GLU A 23 11.95 13.04 6.10
CA GLU A 23 13.15 12.45 5.51
C GLU A 23 13.52 11.14 6.22
N ALA A 24 13.42 11.11 7.54
CA ALA A 24 13.70 9.91 8.31
C ALA A 24 12.78 8.75 7.96
N PHE A 25 11.50 8.98 7.72
CA PHE A 25 10.56 7.97 7.20
C PHE A 25 10.97 7.43 5.83
N SER A 26 11.38 8.31 4.92
CA SER A 26 11.84 7.89 3.59
C SER A 26 13.09 7.05 3.72
N ARG A 27 14.05 7.51 4.51
CA ARG A 27 15.35 6.86 4.68
C ARG A 27 15.25 5.52 5.40
N GLU A 28 14.38 5.39 6.39
CA GLU A 28 14.06 4.11 7.04
C GLU A 28 13.68 3.06 6.01
N THR A 29 12.69 3.38 5.16
CA THR A 29 12.16 2.44 4.19
C THR A 29 13.19 2.10 3.11
N GLU A 30 13.96 3.08 2.64
CA GLU A 30 15.04 2.86 1.68
C GLU A 30 16.10 1.90 2.23
N LEU A 31 16.58 2.14 3.45
CA LEU A 31 17.58 1.29 4.09
C LEU A 31 17.04 -0.10 4.40
N PHE A 32 15.76 -0.20 4.78
CA PHE A 32 15.12 -1.48 5.02
C PHE A 32 15.07 -2.32 3.73
N PHE A 33 14.63 -1.75 2.60
CA PHE A 33 14.64 -2.44 1.31
C PHE A 33 16.06 -2.77 0.83
N ASP A 34 17.00 -1.83 0.93
CA ASP A 34 18.40 -2.05 0.55
C ASP A 34 19.00 -3.22 1.31
N SER A 35 18.73 -3.32 2.62
CA SER A 35 19.21 -4.44 3.44
C SER A 35 18.59 -5.78 3.02
N GLN A 36 17.30 -5.80 2.66
CA GLN A 36 16.62 -7.00 2.16
C GLN A 36 17.26 -7.52 0.87
N LEU A 37 17.54 -6.60 -0.06
CA LEU A 37 18.15 -6.92 -1.36
C LEU A 37 19.61 -7.37 -1.21
N ARG A 38 20.43 -6.64 -0.44
CA ARG A 38 21.86 -6.95 -0.26
C ARG A 38 22.11 -8.25 0.50
N GLU A 39 21.24 -8.57 1.47
CA GLU A 39 21.32 -9.79 2.26
C GLU A 39 20.61 -10.97 1.56
N ASP A 40 20.05 -10.75 0.38
CA ASP A 40 19.24 -11.71 -0.38
C ASP A 40 18.20 -12.44 0.48
N ARG A 41 17.44 -11.67 1.23
CA ARG A 41 16.46 -12.22 2.16
C ARG A 41 15.20 -12.72 1.44
N PRO A 42 14.40 -13.58 2.09
CA PRO A 42 13.06 -13.88 1.58
C PRO A 42 12.22 -12.61 1.49
N VAL A 43 11.48 -12.42 0.38
CA VAL A 43 10.62 -11.21 0.22
C VAL A 43 9.55 -11.08 1.29
N ILE A 44 9.16 -12.20 1.92
CA ILE A 44 8.20 -12.20 3.03
C ILE A 44 8.75 -11.48 4.28
N ASP A 45 10.07 -11.29 4.38
CA ASP A 45 10.69 -10.51 5.44
C ASP A 45 10.32 -9.04 5.40
N LEU A 46 9.80 -8.53 4.28
CA LEU A 46 9.14 -7.22 4.24
C LEU A 46 7.99 -7.11 5.27
N LEU A 47 7.35 -8.22 5.60
CA LEU A 47 6.26 -8.27 6.58
C LEU A 47 6.69 -8.78 7.96
N ARG A 48 7.76 -9.61 8.06
CA ARG A 48 8.09 -10.31 9.31
C ARG A 48 9.45 -9.95 9.92
N ALA A 49 10.30 -9.18 9.23
CA ALA A 49 11.60 -8.83 9.76
C ALA A 49 11.46 -7.96 11.02
N ASN A 50 12.08 -8.42 12.10
CA ASN A 50 12.04 -7.79 13.42
C ASN A 50 13.15 -6.73 13.60
N TYR A 51 13.44 -5.96 12.56
CA TYR A 51 14.38 -4.85 12.62
C TYR A 51 13.92 -3.70 11.73
N THR A 52 14.45 -2.53 12.04
CA THR A 52 14.31 -1.33 11.21
C THR A 52 15.57 -0.48 11.28
N PHE A 53 15.58 0.64 10.56
CA PHE A 53 16.69 1.59 10.56
C PHE A 53 16.21 2.93 11.09
N VAL A 54 16.86 3.41 12.16
CA VAL A 54 16.48 4.67 12.80
C VAL A 54 17.69 5.54 13.07
N ASN A 55 17.50 6.85 13.01
CA ASN A 55 18.31 7.86 13.67
C ASN A 55 17.64 8.31 14.98
N GLU A 56 18.22 9.24 15.73
CA GLU A 56 17.64 9.74 16.96
C GLU A 56 16.25 10.34 16.78
N ARG A 57 16.02 11.10 15.68
CA ARG A 57 14.72 11.74 15.41
C ARG A 57 13.61 10.71 15.25
N LEU A 58 13.87 9.64 14.47
CA LEU A 58 12.91 8.58 14.24
C LEU A 58 12.74 7.67 15.45
N ALA A 59 13.84 7.35 16.14
CA ALA A 59 13.79 6.54 17.35
C ALA A 59 12.92 7.19 18.45
N ARG A 60 13.03 8.50 18.64
CA ARG A 60 12.15 9.25 19.55
C ARG A 60 10.69 9.17 19.13
N HIS A 61 10.41 9.28 17.82
CA HIS A 61 9.07 9.17 17.31
C HIS A 61 8.43 7.80 17.55
N TYR A 62 9.23 6.73 17.45
CA TYR A 62 8.79 5.35 17.70
C TYR A 62 8.88 4.92 19.18
N GLY A 63 9.44 5.74 20.04
CA GLY A 63 9.69 5.38 21.45
C GLY A 63 10.83 4.37 21.64
N ILE A 64 11.79 4.29 20.70
CA ILE A 64 12.95 3.40 20.78
C ILE A 64 14.05 4.10 21.57
N PRO A 65 14.45 3.55 22.74
CA PRO A 65 15.48 4.18 23.58
C PRO A 65 16.89 3.91 23.06
N GLY A 66 17.87 4.67 23.53
CA GLY A 66 19.30 4.41 23.34
C GLY A 66 19.85 4.73 21.95
N VAL A 67 19.11 5.45 21.11
CA VAL A 67 19.58 5.90 19.79
C VAL A 67 19.83 7.40 19.82
N TYR A 68 21.06 7.84 19.52
CA TYR A 68 21.49 9.24 19.55
C TYR A 68 22.15 9.64 18.24
N GLY A 69 21.97 10.89 17.86
CA GLY A 69 22.57 11.52 16.67
C GLY A 69 21.84 11.24 15.37
N SER A 70 22.30 11.87 14.29
CA SER A 70 21.66 11.85 12.97
C SER A 70 21.93 10.58 12.16
N HIS A 71 22.91 9.76 12.57
CA HIS A 71 23.32 8.58 11.83
C HIS A 71 22.30 7.44 11.96
N PHE A 72 21.85 6.90 10.82
CA PHE A 72 20.96 5.75 10.79
C PHE A 72 21.69 4.46 11.15
N ARG A 73 21.05 3.65 11.97
CA ARG A 73 21.55 2.33 12.38
C ARG A 73 20.43 1.33 12.42
N ARG A 74 20.77 0.07 12.12
CA ARG A 74 19.84 -1.05 12.27
C ARG A 74 19.59 -1.31 13.75
N VAL A 75 18.34 -1.42 14.12
CA VAL A 75 17.90 -1.74 15.49
C VAL A 75 16.91 -2.89 15.45
N THR A 76 16.94 -3.74 16.50
CA THR A 76 15.93 -4.78 16.65
C THR A 76 14.62 -4.13 17.10
N GLN A 77 13.54 -4.45 16.41
CA GLN A 77 12.20 -4.01 16.76
C GLN A 77 11.58 -5.02 17.74
N THR A 78 11.31 -4.56 18.96
CA THR A 78 10.72 -5.38 20.04
C THR A 78 9.21 -5.21 20.15
N ASP A 79 8.65 -4.11 19.62
CA ASP A 79 7.21 -3.92 19.54
C ASP A 79 6.66 -4.71 18.35
N GLU A 80 5.94 -5.79 18.63
CA GLU A 80 5.34 -6.64 17.59
C GLU A 80 4.38 -5.89 16.66
N ASN A 81 3.80 -4.77 17.09
CA ASN A 81 2.93 -3.97 16.27
C ASN A 81 3.66 -3.19 15.18
N ARG A 82 4.98 -2.95 15.37
CA ARG A 82 5.81 -2.21 14.40
C ARG A 82 6.70 -3.06 13.53
N ILE A 83 6.59 -4.39 13.58
CA ILE A 83 7.40 -5.28 12.76
C ILE A 83 7.06 -5.13 11.28
N GLY A 84 8.10 -5.06 10.43
CA GLY A 84 7.98 -4.99 8.96
C GLY A 84 7.42 -3.68 8.44
N LEU A 85 7.05 -3.66 7.17
CA LEU A 85 6.55 -2.46 6.46
C LEU A 85 5.30 -1.83 7.11
N LEU A 86 4.42 -2.65 7.70
CA LEU A 86 3.16 -2.17 8.27
C LEU A 86 3.36 -1.24 9.46
N GLY A 87 4.51 -1.32 10.14
CA GLY A 87 4.85 -0.47 11.26
C GLY A 87 5.64 0.78 10.90
N GLN A 88 6.04 0.95 9.63
CA GLN A 88 6.86 2.08 9.20
C GLN A 88 6.04 3.36 9.04
N GLY A 89 6.57 4.46 9.56
CA GLY A 89 5.93 5.77 9.52
C GLY A 89 5.66 6.27 8.10
N SER A 90 6.52 5.94 7.14
CA SER A 90 6.32 6.26 5.72
C SER A 90 5.00 5.73 5.17
N ILE A 91 4.71 4.45 5.40
CA ILE A 91 3.48 3.78 4.93
C ILE A 91 2.26 4.34 5.65
N LEU A 92 2.34 4.44 6.98
CA LEU A 92 1.24 4.91 7.83
C LEU A 92 0.85 6.36 7.52
N THR A 93 1.82 7.21 7.20
CA THR A 93 1.60 8.61 6.87
C THR A 93 1.00 8.79 5.48
N VAL A 94 1.56 8.17 4.43
CA VAL A 94 1.03 8.32 3.05
C VAL A 94 -0.33 7.66 2.86
N THR A 95 -0.75 6.82 3.79
CA THR A 95 -2.07 6.19 3.79
C THR A 95 -3.06 6.87 4.74
N SER A 96 -2.76 8.11 5.14
CA SER A 96 -3.60 8.97 5.96
C SER A 96 -3.93 10.28 5.23
N TYR A 97 -4.90 11.04 5.75
CA TYR A 97 -5.13 12.43 5.37
C TYR A 97 -4.28 13.37 6.23
N ALA A 98 -4.20 14.63 5.82
CA ALA A 98 -3.42 15.63 6.55
C ALA A 98 -3.87 15.79 8.02
N HIS A 99 -5.17 15.68 8.29
CA HIS A 99 -5.77 15.95 9.59
C HIS A 99 -6.23 14.70 10.36
N ARG A 100 -6.25 13.51 9.73
CA ARG A 100 -6.73 12.27 10.38
C ARG A 100 -6.26 11.01 9.64
N THR A 101 -6.41 9.87 10.29
CA THR A 101 -6.27 8.56 9.66
C THR A 101 -7.38 8.28 8.64
N SER A 102 -7.15 7.33 7.77
CA SER A 102 -8.14 6.86 6.81
C SER A 102 -8.10 5.34 6.67
N PRO A 103 -8.97 4.60 7.37
CA PRO A 103 -9.09 3.16 7.18
C PRO A 103 -9.33 2.78 5.71
N VAL A 104 -10.09 3.60 4.97
CA VAL A 104 -10.34 3.39 3.54
C VAL A 104 -9.04 3.42 2.72
N VAL A 105 -8.24 4.48 2.88
CA VAL A 105 -6.97 4.63 2.14
C VAL A 105 -5.97 3.55 2.56
N ARG A 106 -5.88 3.25 3.87
CA ARG A 106 -5.06 2.15 4.40
C ARG A 106 -5.48 0.81 3.82
N GLY A 107 -6.78 0.49 3.89
CA GLY A 107 -7.31 -0.77 3.39
C GLY A 107 -7.16 -0.93 1.88
N LYS A 108 -7.41 0.14 1.12
CA LYS A 108 -7.15 0.17 -0.31
C LYS A 108 -5.68 -0.11 -0.62
N TRP A 109 -4.78 0.59 0.06
CA TRP A 109 -3.34 0.40 -0.11
C TRP A 109 -2.90 -1.04 0.17
N LEU A 110 -3.43 -1.66 1.23
CA LEU A 110 -3.16 -3.05 1.60
C LEU A 110 -3.65 -4.03 0.52
N LEU A 111 -4.87 -3.84 0.01
CA LEU A 111 -5.41 -4.65 -1.09
C LEU A 111 -4.56 -4.53 -2.35
N GLU A 112 -4.18 -3.31 -2.74
CA GLU A 112 -3.44 -3.05 -3.98
C GLU A 112 -1.98 -3.48 -3.93
N ASN A 113 -1.33 -3.33 -2.77
CA ASN A 113 0.13 -3.45 -2.68
C ASN A 113 0.62 -4.72 -1.97
N LEU A 114 -0.24 -5.35 -1.15
CA LEU A 114 0.13 -6.56 -0.43
C LEU A 114 -0.67 -7.79 -0.86
N LEU A 115 -1.94 -7.62 -1.27
CA LEU A 115 -2.83 -8.73 -1.58
C LEU A 115 -3.15 -8.88 -3.07
N GLY A 116 -2.66 -7.98 -3.93
CA GLY A 116 -2.89 -8.03 -5.38
C GLY A 116 -4.36 -7.99 -5.79
N ALA A 117 -5.23 -7.43 -4.95
CA ALA A 117 -6.67 -7.41 -5.10
C ALA A 117 -7.23 -5.97 -5.09
N PRO A 118 -6.83 -5.11 -6.05
CA PRO A 118 -7.27 -3.72 -6.07
C PRO A 118 -8.80 -3.63 -6.11
N PRO A 119 -9.40 -2.76 -5.28
CA PRO A 119 -10.83 -2.52 -5.38
C PRO A 119 -11.15 -1.80 -6.69
N PRO A 120 -12.38 -1.94 -7.23
CA PRO A 120 -12.80 -1.18 -8.39
C PRO A 120 -12.76 0.32 -8.08
N PRO A 121 -12.66 1.18 -9.11
CA PRO A 121 -12.72 2.63 -8.91
C PRO A 121 -14.06 3.01 -8.25
N PRO A 122 -14.05 4.04 -7.38
CA PRO A 122 -15.28 4.50 -6.73
C PRO A 122 -16.29 4.99 -7.79
N PRO A 123 -17.60 4.85 -7.53
CA PRO A 123 -18.61 5.49 -8.35
C PRO A 123 -18.38 7.01 -8.48
N PRO A 124 -18.84 7.65 -9.55
CA PRO A 124 -18.78 9.11 -9.65
C PRO A 124 -19.63 9.76 -8.54
N ASN A 125 -19.18 10.92 -8.08
CA ASN A 125 -19.90 11.76 -7.09
C ASN A 125 -20.15 11.10 -5.73
N VAL A 126 -19.21 10.28 -5.23
CA VAL A 126 -19.27 9.76 -3.86
C VAL A 126 -19.12 10.93 -2.87
N PRO A 127 -20.11 11.16 -2.00
CA PRO A 127 -20.00 12.19 -0.97
C PRO A 127 -18.88 11.87 0.02
N ALA A 128 -18.20 12.91 0.51
CA ALA A 128 -17.22 12.74 1.57
C ALA A 128 -17.87 12.13 2.83
N LEU A 129 -17.07 11.39 3.60
CA LEU A 129 -17.50 10.91 4.90
C LEU A 129 -17.81 12.12 5.79
N LYS A 130 -18.99 12.15 6.38
CA LYS A 130 -19.38 13.23 7.30
C LYS A 130 -18.47 13.22 8.53
N ASP A 131 -18.11 14.38 9.03
CA ASP A 131 -17.26 14.52 10.22
C ASP A 131 -18.01 14.23 11.52
N GLU A 132 -19.34 14.29 11.50
CA GLU A 132 -20.22 14.02 12.62
C GLU A 132 -21.01 12.71 12.40
N GLY A 133 -21.37 12.06 13.51
CA GLY A 133 -22.27 10.92 13.50
C GLY A 133 -23.74 11.34 13.30
N GLU A 134 -24.64 10.36 13.37
CA GLU A 134 -26.09 10.57 13.24
C GLU A 134 -26.61 11.54 14.31
N GLY A 135 -27.31 12.59 13.88
CA GLY A 135 -27.86 13.62 14.78
C GLY A 135 -26.82 14.60 15.32
N GLY A 136 -25.65 14.78 14.65
CA GLY A 136 -24.61 15.72 15.07
C GLY A 136 -23.82 15.30 16.32
N LYS A 137 -23.87 14.02 16.70
CA LYS A 137 -23.17 13.49 17.85
C LYS A 137 -21.71 13.14 17.48
N PRO A 138 -20.75 13.35 18.40
CA PRO A 138 -19.38 12.86 18.21
C PRO A 138 -19.39 11.34 17.96
N ALA A 139 -18.80 10.91 16.85
CA ALA A 139 -18.69 9.51 16.50
C ALA A 139 -17.27 9.20 16.02
N SER A 140 -16.76 8.02 16.38
CA SER A 140 -15.45 7.57 15.90
C SER A 140 -15.46 7.40 14.37
N VAL A 141 -14.26 7.37 13.77
CA VAL A 141 -14.14 7.08 12.33
C VAL A 141 -14.80 5.73 12.01
N ARG A 142 -14.66 4.73 12.87
CA ARG A 142 -15.30 3.42 12.68
C ARG A 142 -16.83 3.53 12.67
N GLU A 143 -17.43 4.19 13.66
CA GLU A 143 -18.89 4.34 13.74
C GLU A 143 -19.45 5.06 12.50
N ARG A 144 -18.77 6.11 12.03
CA ARG A 144 -19.14 6.86 10.80
C ARG A 144 -19.05 5.98 9.54
N MET A 145 -18.01 5.15 9.45
CA MET A 145 -17.83 4.24 8.32
C MET A 145 -18.82 3.09 8.35
N GLU A 146 -19.16 2.56 9.51
CA GLU A 146 -20.21 1.54 9.66
C GLU A 146 -21.58 2.09 9.24
N GLN A 147 -21.88 3.35 9.59
CA GLN A 147 -23.07 4.04 9.11
C GLN A 147 -23.04 4.19 7.59
N HIS A 148 -21.92 4.60 7.01
CA HIS A 148 -21.75 4.74 5.55
C HIS A 148 -21.98 3.40 4.82
N ARG A 149 -21.52 2.29 5.39
CA ARG A 149 -21.71 0.92 4.85
C ARG A 149 -23.14 0.40 4.90
N ARG A 150 -24.05 1.04 5.59
CA ARG A 150 -25.49 0.67 5.53
C ARG A 150 -26.07 0.85 4.12
N ASN A 151 -25.45 1.69 3.29
CA ASN A 151 -25.77 1.77 1.87
C ASN A 151 -25.18 0.55 1.12
N PRO A 152 -26.03 -0.29 0.46
CA PRO A 152 -25.54 -1.48 -0.24
C PRO A 152 -24.51 -1.21 -1.33
N VAL A 153 -24.62 -0.08 -2.03
CA VAL A 153 -23.66 0.33 -3.08
C VAL A 153 -22.28 0.56 -2.46
N CYS A 154 -22.22 1.27 -1.32
CA CYS A 154 -20.97 1.54 -0.61
C CYS A 154 -20.39 0.26 0.01
N SER A 155 -21.25 -0.60 0.56
CA SER A 155 -20.86 -1.86 1.22
C SER A 155 -20.07 -2.79 0.31
N THR A 156 -20.35 -2.82 -0.99
CA THR A 156 -19.69 -3.71 -1.95
C THR A 156 -18.16 -3.62 -1.91
N CYS A 157 -17.61 -2.40 -1.80
CA CYS A 157 -16.17 -2.18 -1.71
C CYS A 157 -15.68 -2.10 -0.25
N HIS A 158 -16.42 -1.38 0.59
CA HIS A 158 -16.00 -1.07 1.96
C HIS A 158 -15.98 -2.30 2.88
N SER A 159 -16.82 -3.31 2.64
CA SER A 159 -16.81 -4.56 3.42
C SER A 159 -15.48 -5.32 3.34
N ARG A 160 -14.74 -5.17 2.24
CA ARG A 160 -13.42 -5.80 2.04
C ARG A 160 -12.27 -4.90 2.46
N MET A 161 -12.43 -3.62 2.29
CA MET A 161 -11.37 -2.61 2.43
C MET A 161 -11.22 -2.11 3.87
N ASP A 162 -12.35 -1.71 4.49
CA ASP A 162 -12.34 -1.08 5.81
C ASP A 162 -11.77 -1.96 6.92
N PRO A 163 -12.11 -3.28 7.02
CA PRO A 163 -11.57 -4.13 8.07
C PRO A 163 -10.04 -4.16 8.08
N LEU A 164 -9.42 -4.17 6.89
CA LEU A 164 -7.96 -4.16 6.75
C LEU A 164 -7.36 -2.83 7.25
N GLY A 165 -8.01 -1.72 6.93
CA GLY A 165 -7.56 -0.40 7.38
C GLY A 165 -7.70 -0.22 8.89
N PHE A 166 -8.76 -0.73 9.49
CA PHE A 166 -8.96 -0.69 10.95
C PHE A 166 -7.86 -1.41 11.72
N ALA A 167 -7.25 -2.45 11.16
CA ALA A 167 -6.11 -3.14 11.78
C ALA A 167 -4.97 -2.20 12.19
N LEU A 168 -4.82 -1.07 11.50
CA LEU A 168 -3.72 -0.13 11.70
C LEU A 168 -4.14 1.16 12.44
N GLU A 169 -5.38 1.24 12.96
CA GLU A 169 -5.88 2.47 13.59
C GLU A 169 -5.27 2.78 14.96
N ASN A 170 -4.52 1.85 15.56
CA ASN A 170 -3.62 2.20 16.66
C ASN A 170 -2.47 3.14 16.24
N PHE A 171 -2.26 3.33 14.95
CA PHE A 171 -1.32 4.34 14.45
C PHE A 171 -2.07 5.58 13.97
N ASP A 172 -1.70 6.75 14.48
CA ASP A 172 -2.24 8.03 14.05
C ASP A 172 -1.81 8.39 12.62
N ALA A 173 -2.14 9.60 12.14
CA ALA A 173 -1.85 10.03 10.78
C ALA A 173 -0.35 10.26 10.48
N ILE A 174 0.50 10.31 11.50
CA ILE A 174 1.95 10.37 11.38
C ILE A 174 2.65 9.09 11.88
N GLY A 175 1.90 8.00 12.01
CA GLY A 175 2.42 6.71 12.44
C GLY A 175 2.82 6.62 13.92
N ARG A 176 2.36 7.54 14.78
CA ARG A 176 2.54 7.44 16.23
C ARG A 176 1.50 6.49 16.82
N TRP A 177 1.90 5.71 17.82
CA TRP A 177 0.96 4.82 18.51
C TRP A 177 -0.06 5.59 19.33
N ARG A 178 -1.34 5.20 19.25
CA ARG A 178 -2.43 5.71 20.07
C ARG A 178 -3.29 4.58 20.63
N ALA A 179 -3.73 4.72 21.88
CA ALA A 179 -4.63 3.75 22.53
C ALA A 179 -6.11 4.15 22.44
N THR A 180 -6.37 5.45 22.24
CA THR A 180 -7.72 6.03 22.18
C THR A 180 -7.97 6.69 20.82
N ASP A 181 -9.21 6.67 20.39
CA ASP A 181 -9.68 7.38 19.20
C ASP A 181 -9.95 8.88 19.49
N GLU A 182 -10.45 9.61 18.51
CA GLU A 182 -10.78 11.02 18.60
C GLU A 182 -11.95 11.34 19.56
N THR A 183 -12.71 10.32 19.98
CA THR A 183 -13.79 10.45 20.98
C THR A 183 -13.32 10.12 22.40
N GLY A 184 -12.05 9.74 22.57
CA GLY A 184 -11.47 9.32 23.85
C GLY A 184 -11.77 7.87 24.23
N LYS A 185 -12.43 7.10 23.37
CA LYS A 185 -12.67 5.67 23.57
C LYS A 185 -11.46 4.83 23.12
N PRO A 186 -11.29 3.61 23.66
CA PRO A 186 -10.28 2.70 23.14
C PRO A 186 -10.46 2.46 21.63
N VAL A 187 -9.35 2.51 20.87
CA VAL A 187 -9.39 2.24 19.43
C VAL A 187 -9.82 0.81 19.16
N ASP A 188 -10.89 0.62 18.40
CA ASP A 188 -11.29 -0.71 17.94
C ASP A 188 -10.62 -1.04 16.61
N THR A 189 -9.65 -1.94 16.67
CA THR A 189 -8.84 -2.42 15.53
C THR A 189 -9.25 -3.81 15.06
N SER A 190 -10.38 -4.32 15.51
CA SER A 190 -10.89 -5.62 15.09
C SER A 190 -11.27 -5.63 13.61
N GLY A 191 -11.03 -6.74 12.94
CA GLY A 191 -11.36 -6.93 11.54
C GLY A 191 -11.31 -8.40 11.14
N THR A 192 -11.64 -8.65 9.87
CA THR A 192 -11.58 -9.98 9.27
C THR A 192 -11.00 -9.88 7.87
N LEU A 193 -10.17 -10.85 7.48
CA LEU A 193 -9.80 -11.05 6.09
C LEU A 193 -10.99 -11.55 5.27
N PRO A 194 -10.94 -11.47 3.93
CA PRO A 194 -12.03 -11.96 3.06
C PRO A 194 -12.40 -13.44 3.25
N ASP A 195 -11.50 -14.25 3.79
CA ASP A 195 -11.73 -15.67 4.11
C ASP A 195 -12.31 -15.91 5.51
N GLY A 196 -12.62 -14.84 6.25
CA GLY A 196 -13.16 -14.92 7.60
C GLY A 196 -12.10 -14.98 8.71
N THR A 197 -10.81 -14.99 8.42
CA THR A 197 -9.76 -14.97 9.45
C THR A 197 -9.85 -13.68 10.25
N ALA A 198 -10.19 -13.77 11.53
CA ALA A 198 -10.29 -12.63 12.43
C ALA A 198 -8.93 -12.18 12.94
N PHE A 199 -8.80 -10.88 13.22
CA PHE A 199 -7.62 -10.27 13.82
C PHE A 199 -7.99 -9.04 14.65
N ARG A 200 -7.10 -8.68 15.56
CA ARG A 200 -7.17 -7.43 16.33
C ARG A 200 -5.79 -6.77 16.37
N GLY A 201 -5.70 -5.56 15.81
CA GLY A 201 -4.48 -4.77 15.78
C GLY A 201 -3.43 -5.24 14.78
N PRO A 202 -2.32 -4.46 14.68
CA PRO A 202 -1.31 -4.67 13.65
C PRO A 202 -0.60 -6.02 13.74
N ALA A 203 -0.29 -6.50 14.94
CA ALA A 203 0.45 -7.74 15.15
C ALA A 203 -0.34 -8.98 14.68
N GLU A 204 -1.62 -9.09 15.06
CA GLU A 204 -2.46 -10.21 14.63
C GLU A 204 -2.79 -10.11 13.14
N PHE A 205 -3.05 -8.89 12.64
CA PHE A 205 -3.26 -8.66 11.22
C PHE A 205 -2.05 -9.10 10.39
N ARG A 206 -0.83 -8.77 10.83
CA ARG A 206 0.41 -9.24 10.20
C ARG A 206 0.49 -10.77 10.20
N LYS A 207 0.16 -11.43 11.31
CA LYS A 207 0.11 -12.91 11.40
C LYS A 207 -0.90 -13.49 10.41
N ALA A 208 -2.08 -12.85 10.28
CA ALA A 208 -3.09 -13.25 9.30
C ALA A 208 -2.61 -13.07 7.85
N LEU A 209 -1.89 -12.00 7.53
CA LEU A 209 -1.26 -11.82 6.21
C LEU A 209 -0.19 -12.86 5.93
N LEU A 210 0.62 -13.23 6.92
CA LEU A 210 1.66 -14.25 6.79
C LEU A 210 1.08 -15.64 6.51
N SER A 211 -0.14 -15.94 6.95
CA SER A 211 -0.83 -17.18 6.56
C SER A 211 -1.24 -17.21 5.08
N LYS A 212 -1.25 -16.05 4.40
CA LYS A 212 -1.54 -15.83 2.99
C LYS A 212 -0.29 -15.41 2.19
N GLN A 213 0.88 -15.82 2.62
CA GLN A 213 2.15 -15.39 2.01
C GLN A 213 2.23 -15.59 0.50
N GLY A 214 1.51 -16.58 -0.07
CA GLY A 214 1.47 -16.81 -1.51
C GLY A 214 0.90 -15.63 -2.30
N ASP A 215 -0.18 -14.99 -1.80
CA ASP A 215 -0.79 -13.81 -2.43
C ASP A 215 0.17 -12.62 -2.37
N PHE A 216 0.86 -12.45 -1.24
CA PHE A 216 1.87 -11.41 -1.09
C PHE A 216 3.05 -11.61 -2.06
N VAL A 217 3.61 -12.83 -2.17
CA VAL A 217 4.71 -13.13 -3.09
C VAL A 217 4.29 -12.90 -4.53
N ASN A 218 3.10 -13.36 -4.94
CA ASN A 218 2.56 -13.08 -6.27
C ASN A 218 2.49 -11.57 -6.53
N THR A 219 1.99 -10.79 -5.57
CA THR A 219 1.89 -9.32 -5.69
C THR A 219 3.27 -8.68 -5.84
N VAL A 220 4.28 -9.13 -5.09
CA VAL A 220 5.66 -8.64 -5.24
C VAL A 220 6.19 -8.94 -6.64
N VAL A 221 6.00 -10.16 -7.15
CA VAL A 221 6.41 -10.54 -8.50
C VAL A 221 5.70 -9.69 -9.55
N GLU A 222 4.38 -9.47 -9.43
CA GLU A 222 3.62 -8.59 -10.33
C GLU A 222 4.17 -7.16 -10.37
N LYS A 223 4.42 -6.57 -9.21
CA LYS A 223 4.96 -5.21 -9.10
C LYS A 223 6.36 -5.10 -9.70
N LEU A 224 7.23 -6.07 -9.44
CA LEU A 224 8.58 -6.11 -9.99
C LEU A 224 8.57 -6.35 -11.49
N LEU A 225 7.74 -7.26 -12.01
CA LEU A 225 7.61 -7.51 -13.44
C LEU A 225 7.02 -6.28 -14.16
N THR A 226 6.02 -5.61 -13.57
CA THR A 226 5.49 -4.33 -14.08
C THR A 226 6.61 -3.28 -14.20
N TYR A 227 7.45 -3.16 -13.17
CA TYR A 227 8.59 -2.24 -13.19
C TYR A 227 9.61 -2.62 -14.26
N ALA A 228 9.96 -3.90 -14.34
CA ALA A 228 10.95 -4.41 -15.29
C ALA A 228 10.53 -4.24 -16.75
N LEU A 229 9.22 -4.40 -17.04
CA LEU A 229 8.66 -4.26 -18.38
C LEU A 229 8.35 -2.79 -18.75
N GLY A 230 8.25 -1.88 -17.76
CA GLY A 230 7.84 -0.49 -17.98
C GLY A 230 6.40 -0.33 -18.46
N ARG A 231 5.54 -1.36 -18.29
CA ARG A 231 4.12 -1.36 -18.65
C ARG A 231 3.28 -2.11 -17.63
N GLY A 232 1.97 -1.89 -17.66
CA GLY A 232 1.02 -2.73 -16.94
C GLY A 232 1.08 -4.18 -17.42
N LEU A 233 0.77 -5.13 -16.52
CA LEU A 233 0.67 -6.53 -16.88
C LEU A 233 -0.69 -6.80 -17.50
N GLU A 234 -0.68 -7.66 -18.52
CA GLU A 234 -1.85 -8.17 -19.20
C GLU A 234 -2.20 -9.59 -18.72
N SER A 235 -3.39 -10.06 -19.02
CA SER A 235 -3.83 -11.40 -18.60
C SER A 235 -2.89 -12.53 -19.05
N TYR A 236 -2.22 -12.36 -20.18
CA TYR A 236 -1.25 -13.33 -20.70
C TYR A 236 0.10 -13.31 -19.95
N ASP A 237 0.41 -12.29 -19.16
CA ASP A 237 1.60 -12.25 -18.28
C ASP A 237 1.39 -13.05 -16.98
N MET A 238 0.14 -13.27 -16.56
CA MET A 238 -0.17 -13.88 -15.27
C MET A 238 0.33 -15.33 -15.10
N PRO A 239 0.38 -16.19 -16.14
CA PRO A 239 1.05 -17.49 -16.03
C PRO A 239 2.54 -17.38 -15.67
N VAL A 240 3.23 -16.37 -16.21
CA VAL A 240 4.66 -16.10 -15.91
C VAL A 240 4.83 -15.65 -14.46
N VAL A 241 3.98 -14.74 -13.96
CA VAL A 241 3.97 -14.32 -12.56
C VAL A 241 3.88 -15.53 -11.63
N ARG A 242 2.87 -16.40 -11.86
CA ARG A 242 2.67 -17.60 -11.05
C ARG A 242 3.83 -18.59 -11.16
N SER A 243 4.46 -18.70 -12.34
CA SER A 243 5.64 -19.55 -12.53
C SER A 243 6.84 -19.06 -11.73
N ILE A 244 7.12 -17.75 -11.81
CA ILE A 244 8.21 -17.12 -11.04
C ILE A 244 7.98 -17.29 -9.54
N ALA A 245 6.77 -17.02 -9.05
CA ALA A 245 6.44 -17.16 -7.63
C ALA A 245 6.63 -18.61 -7.14
N ARG A 246 6.20 -19.61 -7.90
CA ARG A 246 6.42 -21.02 -7.57
C ARG A 246 7.90 -21.41 -7.58
N SER A 247 8.66 -20.97 -8.58
CA SER A 247 10.09 -21.22 -8.65
C SER A 247 10.83 -20.59 -7.47
N ALA A 248 10.49 -19.32 -7.15
CA ALA A 248 11.09 -18.64 -6.01
C ALA A 248 10.77 -19.33 -4.68
N ALA A 249 9.59 -19.91 -4.52
CA ALA A 249 9.21 -20.66 -3.30
C ALA A 249 10.15 -21.83 -3.02
N ALA A 250 10.69 -22.50 -4.06
CA ALA A 250 11.70 -23.54 -3.91
C ALA A 250 13.06 -23.01 -3.41
N HIS A 251 13.25 -21.69 -3.40
CA HIS A 251 14.45 -20.97 -2.95
C HIS A 251 14.12 -20.01 -1.82
N ASP A 252 13.24 -20.38 -0.90
CA ASP A 252 12.78 -19.59 0.25
C ASP A 252 12.15 -18.23 -0.12
N GLY A 253 11.74 -18.02 -1.36
CA GLY A 253 11.19 -16.72 -1.83
C GLY A 253 12.21 -15.59 -1.82
N ARG A 254 13.50 -15.88 -2.07
CA ARG A 254 14.58 -14.88 -2.05
C ARG A 254 14.45 -13.88 -3.18
N TRP A 255 14.97 -12.68 -2.97
CA TRP A 255 15.00 -11.63 -3.97
C TRP A 255 15.71 -12.04 -5.25
N SER A 256 16.88 -12.70 -5.12
CA SER A 256 17.63 -13.20 -6.29
C SER A 256 16.81 -14.15 -7.16
N ALA A 257 16.11 -15.09 -6.54
CA ALA A 257 15.29 -16.07 -7.27
C ALA A 257 14.13 -15.43 -8.03
N ILE A 258 13.52 -14.37 -7.48
CA ILE A 258 12.49 -13.62 -8.16
C ILE A 258 13.07 -12.79 -9.31
N ILE A 259 14.18 -12.09 -9.07
CA ILE A 259 14.86 -11.27 -10.09
C ILE A 259 15.33 -12.16 -11.24
N ASP A 260 15.98 -13.28 -10.97
CA ASP A 260 16.42 -14.23 -11.99
C ASP A 260 15.23 -14.76 -12.81
N GLY A 261 14.13 -15.09 -12.13
CA GLY A 261 12.90 -15.51 -12.79
C GLY A 261 12.32 -14.43 -13.71
N ILE A 262 12.42 -13.15 -13.34
CA ILE A 262 11.95 -12.04 -14.16
C ILE A 262 12.86 -11.85 -15.38
N VAL A 263 14.18 -11.74 -15.20
CA VAL A 263 15.12 -11.40 -16.30
C VAL A 263 15.26 -12.53 -17.31
N THR A 264 14.93 -13.76 -16.93
CA THR A 264 14.92 -14.93 -17.83
C THR A 264 13.54 -15.18 -18.44
N SER A 265 12.50 -14.45 -18.02
CA SER A 265 11.13 -14.65 -18.50
C SER A 265 10.91 -14.20 -19.94
N VAL A 266 9.96 -14.87 -20.63
CA VAL A 266 9.61 -14.50 -22.01
C VAL A 266 9.16 -13.04 -22.14
N PRO A 267 8.31 -12.46 -21.26
CA PRO A 267 7.93 -11.06 -21.38
C PRO A 267 9.10 -10.07 -21.25
N PHE A 268 10.15 -10.45 -20.52
CA PHE A 268 11.35 -9.60 -20.35
C PHE A 268 12.33 -9.74 -21.52
N THR A 269 12.52 -10.97 -22.01
CA THR A 269 13.53 -11.27 -23.07
C THR A 269 13.00 -11.13 -24.48
N MET A 270 11.67 -11.19 -24.68
CA MET A 270 11.01 -11.13 -25.98
C MET A 270 10.18 -9.86 -26.14
N ARG A 271 10.16 -9.33 -27.36
CA ARG A 271 9.34 -8.18 -27.71
C ARG A 271 8.40 -8.55 -28.87
N THR A 272 7.12 -8.27 -28.74
CA THR A 272 6.18 -8.31 -29.86
C THR A 272 6.44 -7.11 -30.76
N ILE A 273 6.68 -7.34 -32.04
CA ILE A 273 6.73 -6.26 -33.03
C ILE A 273 5.27 -5.90 -33.33
N PRO A 274 4.82 -4.66 -33.09
CA PRO A 274 3.47 -4.25 -33.50
C PRO A 274 3.29 -4.48 -34.99
N ALA A 275 2.17 -5.07 -35.40
CA ALA A 275 1.80 -5.11 -36.81
C ALA A 275 1.85 -3.68 -37.37
N ALA A 276 2.46 -3.50 -38.53
CA ALA A 276 2.48 -2.20 -39.18
C ALA A 276 1.03 -1.69 -39.28
N ALA A 277 0.79 -0.47 -38.83
CA ALA A 277 -0.54 0.14 -38.98
C ALA A 277 -0.93 0.02 -40.46
N PRO A 278 -2.17 -0.43 -40.79
CA PRO A 278 -2.61 -0.48 -42.12
C PRO A 278 -2.41 0.90 -42.78
N THR A 279 -1.64 0.92 -43.86
CA THR A 279 -1.47 2.14 -44.63
C THR A 279 -2.85 2.66 -45.01
N ALA A 280 -3.16 3.87 -44.52
CA ALA A 280 -4.42 4.52 -44.86
C ALA A 280 -4.56 4.53 -46.41
N VAL A 281 -5.55 3.81 -46.92
CA VAL A 281 -5.89 3.87 -48.36
C VAL A 281 -6.31 5.31 -48.63
N PRO A 282 -5.68 6.02 -49.56
CA PRO A 282 -6.07 7.38 -49.88
C PRO A 282 -7.55 7.39 -50.29
N VAL A 283 -8.39 8.09 -49.55
CA VAL A 283 -9.76 8.35 -49.93
C VAL A 283 -9.73 9.24 -51.18
N PRO A 284 -10.31 8.80 -52.34
CA PRO A 284 -10.34 9.64 -53.52
C PRO A 284 -11.05 10.95 -53.19
N ALA A 285 -10.43 12.08 -53.54
CA ALA A 285 -11.01 13.40 -53.36
C ALA A 285 -12.35 13.46 -54.12
N ALA A 286 -13.43 13.72 -53.37
CA ALA A 286 -14.76 13.94 -53.96
C ALA A 286 -14.67 15.13 -54.91
N THR A 287 -14.91 14.89 -56.21
CA THR A 287 -14.99 15.92 -57.24
C THR A 287 -16.16 16.85 -56.91
N ALA A 288 -15.85 18.09 -56.55
CA ALA A 288 -16.87 19.10 -56.30
C ALA A 288 -17.62 19.39 -57.61
N ALA A 289 -18.85 18.93 -57.65
CA ALA A 289 -19.79 19.31 -58.77
C ALA A 289 -20.07 20.81 -58.62
N LYS A 290 -19.69 21.59 -59.67
CA LYS A 290 -20.14 22.97 -59.84
C LYS A 290 -21.64 22.99 -60.05
N VAL A 291 -22.37 23.46 -59.04
CA VAL A 291 -23.78 23.85 -59.20
C VAL A 291 -23.76 25.21 -59.90
N ALA A 292 -24.27 25.25 -61.15
CA ALA A 292 -24.58 26.49 -61.83
C ALA A 292 -25.89 27.02 -61.25
N GLN A 293 -25.85 28.26 -60.78
CA GLN A 293 -27.05 29.03 -60.45
C GLN A 293 -27.62 29.75 -61.71
N PRO A 294 -28.96 29.83 -61.85
CA PRO A 294 -29.60 30.58 -62.88
C PRO A 294 -29.50 32.09 -62.71
#